data_6e59d2a118a4ba3182c6f7f45ca2d0c2
#
_entry.id   6e59d2a118a4ba3182c6f7f45ca2d0c2
#
_cell.length_a   1.000
_cell.length_b   1.000
_cell.length_c   1.000
_cell.angle_alpha   90.00
_cell.angle_beta   90.00
_cell.angle_gamma   90.00
#
_symmetry.space_group_name_H-M   'P 1'
#
loop_
_entity.id
_entity.type
_entity.pdbx_description
1 polymer ?
#
loop_
_entity_poly.entity_id
_entity_poly.type
_entity_poly.pdbx_seq_one_letter_code
_entity_poly.pdbx_strand_id
1 'polypeptide(L)'
;MAYSVEAGGKRLRPMLMEETYRLFGGKSEVIKPFMAAIEMIHTYSLIHDDLPALDNDDYRRGRKTSHVVFGEAMAILAGDALLNYAYETACKAFGMGEDIHAVASAMCVLAQKPGINGMIGGQVVDVEMTGKELSKEQLEYVYENKTGALIEASMMIGAILAGADEAKVAAVHKIASDVGMAFQIQDDILDVCGDSALLGKPTLSDEENGKVTYVTIHGIDESRRYVVPSAPGKRFDGDIKAVSYTHLRAH
;
A
#
# COMPACT_ATOMS: atom_id res chain seq x y z
N MET A 1 -10.34 -10.15 -13.43
CA MET A 1 -10.68 -9.28 -12.28
C MET A 1 -10.96 -10.10 -11.02
N ALA A 2 -12.09 -10.77 -10.87
CA ALA A 2 -12.44 -11.54 -9.66
C ALA A 2 -11.34 -12.50 -9.21
N TYR A 3 -10.71 -13.22 -10.12
CA TYR A 3 -9.61 -14.14 -9.86
C TYR A 3 -8.50 -13.52 -8.99
N SER A 4 -8.07 -12.30 -9.32
CA SER A 4 -6.99 -11.62 -8.59
C SER A 4 -7.48 -10.95 -7.30
N VAL A 5 -8.70 -10.37 -7.32
CA VAL A 5 -9.30 -9.78 -6.12
C VAL A 5 -9.53 -10.85 -5.04
N GLU A 6 -9.95 -12.07 -5.42
CA GLU A 6 -10.23 -13.18 -4.52
C GLU A 6 -9.00 -14.03 -4.17
N ALA A 7 -7.82 -13.66 -4.66
CA ALA A 7 -6.58 -14.39 -4.40
C ALA A 7 -6.07 -14.27 -2.93
N GLY A 8 -6.85 -13.69 -2.03
CA GLY A 8 -6.47 -13.45 -0.64
C GLY A 8 -5.74 -12.14 -0.45
N GLY A 9 -5.04 -12.00 0.68
CA GLY A 9 -4.30 -10.81 1.10
C GLY A 9 -4.79 -10.27 2.43
N LYS A 10 -3.93 -9.51 3.11
CA LYS A 10 -4.17 -8.98 4.46
C LYS A 10 -5.21 -7.84 4.49
N ARG A 11 -5.58 -7.29 3.34
CA ARG A 11 -6.52 -6.14 3.23
C ARG A 11 -6.13 -4.95 4.12
N LEU A 12 -4.83 -4.71 4.27
CA LEU A 12 -4.30 -3.69 5.18
C LEU A 12 -4.81 -2.28 4.83
N ARG A 13 -4.85 -1.93 3.53
CA ARG A 13 -5.28 -0.61 3.07
C ARG A 13 -6.72 -0.28 3.44
N PRO A 14 -7.73 -1.10 3.11
CA PRO A 14 -9.09 -0.85 3.57
C PRO A 14 -9.23 -0.90 5.10
N MET A 15 -8.45 -1.73 5.82
CA MET A 15 -8.46 -1.75 7.28
C MET A 15 -7.94 -0.44 7.87
N LEU A 16 -6.80 0.08 7.41
CA LEU A 16 -6.26 1.36 7.85
C LEU A 16 -7.24 2.51 7.57
N MET A 17 -7.93 2.47 6.42
CA MET A 17 -8.95 3.43 6.07
C MET A 17 -10.12 3.39 7.07
N GLU A 18 -10.65 2.20 7.35
CA GLU A 18 -11.76 2.00 8.27
C GLU A 18 -11.40 2.41 9.70
N GLU A 19 -10.24 2.00 10.21
CA GLU A 19 -9.81 2.33 11.57
C GLU A 19 -9.55 3.83 11.73
N THR A 20 -8.96 4.49 10.73
CA THR A 20 -8.80 5.94 10.76
C THR A 20 -10.17 6.65 10.73
N TYR A 21 -11.10 6.16 9.90
CA TYR A 21 -12.48 6.69 9.86
C TYR A 21 -13.16 6.59 11.22
N ARG A 22 -13.06 5.44 11.88
CA ARG A 22 -13.60 5.23 13.24
C ARG A 22 -12.93 6.09 14.30
N LEU A 23 -11.60 6.24 14.21
CA LEU A 23 -10.81 7.08 15.13
C LEU A 23 -11.30 8.52 15.16
N PHE A 24 -11.70 9.06 14.00
CA PHE A 24 -12.29 10.41 13.88
C PHE A 24 -13.81 10.46 14.05
N GLY A 25 -14.43 9.35 14.50
CA GLY A 25 -15.85 9.31 14.85
C GLY A 25 -16.80 9.01 13.69
N GLY A 26 -16.27 8.61 12.52
CA GLY A 26 -17.09 8.22 11.38
C GLY A 26 -17.91 6.95 11.66
N LYS A 27 -19.17 6.94 11.20
CA LYS A 27 -20.14 5.85 11.49
C LYS A 27 -20.96 5.43 10.29
N SER A 28 -20.96 6.20 9.22
CA SER A 28 -21.80 5.93 8.05
C SER A 28 -21.15 4.92 7.09
N GLU A 29 -21.93 4.47 6.12
CA GLU A 29 -21.49 3.50 5.11
C GLU A 29 -20.68 4.14 3.97
N VAL A 30 -20.50 5.47 3.96
CA VAL A 30 -19.81 6.23 2.90
C VAL A 30 -18.37 5.78 2.68
N ILE A 31 -17.74 5.21 3.70
CA ILE A 31 -16.39 4.66 3.65
C ILE A 31 -16.27 3.42 2.76
N LYS A 32 -17.33 2.60 2.66
CA LYS A 32 -17.27 1.29 2.00
C LYS A 32 -16.93 1.35 0.50
N PRO A 33 -17.51 2.25 -0.30
CA PRO A 33 -17.08 2.43 -1.69
C PRO A 33 -15.58 2.74 -1.84
N PHE A 34 -15.02 3.55 -0.93
CA PHE A 34 -13.60 3.89 -0.94
C PHE A 34 -12.71 2.74 -0.48
N MET A 35 -13.14 1.95 0.51
CA MET A 35 -12.43 0.73 0.92
C MET A 35 -12.34 -0.29 -0.21
N ALA A 36 -13.43 -0.47 -0.96
CA ALA A 36 -13.43 -1.34 -2.14
C ALA A 36 -12.54 -0.77 -3.24
N ALA A 37 -12.61 0.53 -3.50
CA ALA A 37 -11.84 1.21 -4.53
C ALA A 37 -10.32 1.12 -4.28
N ILE A 38 -9.85 1.39 -3.07
CA ILE A 38 -8.41 1.34 -2.75
C ILE A 38 -7.85 -0.08 -2.91
N GLU A 39 -8.64 -1.10 -2.59
CA GLU A 39 -8.23 -2.50 -2.77
C GLU A 39 -8.23 -2.90 -4.26
N MET A 40 -9.16 -2.40 -5.07
CA MET A 40 -9.13 -2.59 -6.52
C MET A 40 -7.91 -1.91 -7.15
N ILE A 41 -7.57 -0.68 -6.70
CA ILE A 41 -6.37 0.04 -7.13
C ILE A 41 -5.11 -0.73 -6.75
N HIS A 42 -5.03 -1.25 -5.54
CA HIS A 42 -3.91 -2.11 -5.16
C HIS A 42 -3.86 -3.40 -5.99
N THR A 43 -5.00 -4.01 -6.28
CA THR A 43 -5.04 -5.28 -7.02
C THR A 43 -4.64 -5.09 -8.48
N TYR A 44 -5.05 -3.98 -9.13
CA TYR A 44 -4.62 -3.73 -10.51
C TYR A 44 -3.10 -3.57 -10.60
N SER A 45 -2.50 -2.86 -9.64
CA SER A 45 -1.05 -2.66 -9.66
C SER A 45 -0.31 -4.00 -9.55
N LEU A 46 -0.80 -4.92 -8.69
CA LEU A 46 -0.22 -6.26 -8.60
C LEU A 46 -0.38 -7.08 -9.89
N ILE A 47 -1.53 -6.96 -10.59
CA ILE A 47 -1.73 -7.66 -11.86
C ILE A 47 -0.73 -7.16 -12.92
N HIS A 48 -0.49 -5.85 -12.96
CA HIS A 48 0.45 -5.25 -13.91
C HIS A 48 1.90 -5.53 -13.51
N ASP A 49 2.24 -5.46 -12.22
CA ASP A 49 3.58 -5.81 -11.72
C ASP A 49 3.99 -7.23 -12.10
N ASP A 50 3.05 -8.18 -12.06
CA ASP A 50 3.31 -9.58 -12.41
C ASP A 50 3.58 -9.83 -13.91
N LEU A 51 3.29 -8.87 -14.80
CA LEU A 51 3.44 -9.05 -16.26
C LEU A 51 4.92 -9.30 -16.67
N PRO A 52 5.14 -10.04 -17.78
CA PRO A 52 6.50 -10.28 -18.29
C PRO A 52 7.31 -9.02 -18.60
N ALA A 53 6.64 -7.90 -18.83
CA ALA A 53 7.29 -6.60 -19.07
C ALA A 53 7.81 -5.93 -17.78
N LEU A 54 7.43 -6.41 -16.60
CA LEU A 54 7.78 -5.89 -15.28
C LEU A 54 8.48 -6.98 -14.46
N ASP A 55 7.88 -7.48 -13.37
CA ASP A 55 8.52 -8.46 -12.49
C ASP A 55 8.55 -9.87 -13.06
N ASN A 56 7.69 -10.19 -14.05
CA ASN A 56 7.55 -11.51 -14.70
C ASN A 56 7.31 -12.64 -13.70
N ASP A 57 6.44 -12.43 -12.74
CA ASP A 57 6.13 -13.39 -11.69
C ASP A 57 5.09 -14.41 -12.15
N ASP A 58 5.42 -15.70 -12.11
CA ASP A 58 4.48 -16.78 -12.42
C ASP A 58 3.48 -17.06 -11.28
N TYR A 59 3.85 -16.72 -10.04
CA TYR A 59 3.04 -16.98 -8.84
C TYR A 59 2.96 -15.78 -7.92
N ARG A 60 1.77 -15.55 -7.37
CA ARG A 60 1.51 -14.56 -6.31
C ARG A 60 0.56 -15.16 -5.28
N ARG A 61 0.93 -15.09 -3.99
CA ARG A 61 0.15 -15.65 -2.87
C ARG A 61 -0.20 -17.12 -3.08
N GLY A 62 0.75 -17.92 -3.60
CA GLY A 62 0.59 -19.36 -3.84
C GLY A 62 -0.32 -19.72 -5.03
N ARG A 63 -0.80 -18.74 -5.82
CA ARG A 63 -1.60 -18.96 -7.04
C ARG A 63 -0.86 -18.45 -8.27
N LYS A 64 -1.11 -19.07 -9.42
CA LYS A 64 -0.60 -18.57 -10.70
C LYS A 64 -1.12 -17.15 -10.95
N THR A 65 -0.27 -16.28 -11.52
CA THR A 65 -0.62 -14.91 -11.84
C THR A 65 -1.59 -14.81 -13.02
N SER A 66 -2.23 -13.67 -13.18
CA SER A 66 -3.27 -13.47 -14.19
C SER A 66 -2.75 -13.69 -15.62
N HIS A 67 -1.53 -13.26 -15.94
CA HIS A 67 -0.97 -13.41 -17.27
C HIS A 67 -0.65 -14.88 -17.60
N VAL A 68 -0.25 -15.67 -16.61
CA VAL A 68 -0.01 -17.12 -16.78
C VAL A 68 -1.31 -17.88 -17.03
N VAL A 69 -2.41 -17.49 -16.36
CA VAL A 69 -3.68 -18.23 -16.46
C VAL A 69 -4.51 -17.80 -17.67
N PHE A 70 -4.53 -16.48 -17.99
CA PHE A 70 -5.43 -15.90 -18.98
C PHE A 70 -4.72 -15.25 -20.17
N GLY A 71 -3.40 -15.22 -20.16
CA GLY A 71 -2.56 -14.52 -21.13
C GLY A 71 -2.38 -13.02 -20.82
N GLU A 72 -1.29 -12.45 -21.36
CA GLU A 72 -0.88 -11.06 -21.09
C GLU A 72 -1.95 -10.03 -21.45
N ALA A 73 -2.56 -10.13 -22.63
CA ALA A 73 -3.58 -9.19 -23.08
C ALA A 73 -4.76 -9.11 -22.11
N MET A 74 -5.22 -10.27 -21.60
CA MET A 74 -6.31 -10.31 -20.63
C MET A 74 -5.89 -9.81 -19.25
N ALA A 75 -4.64 -9.99 -18.86
CA ALA A 75 -4.11 -9.45 -17.62
C ALA A 75 -4.02 -7.92 -17.67
N ILE A 76 -3.53 -7.34 -18.76
CA ILE A 76 -3.50 -5.89 -18.98
C ILE A 76 -4.91 -5.31 -18.88
N LEU A 77 -5.86 -5.84 -19.66
CA LEU A 77 -7.24 -5.36 -19.66
C LEU A 77 -7.94 -5.56 -18.30
N ALA A 78 -7.59 -6.60 -17.55
CA ALA A 78 -8.13 -6.82 -16.21
C ALA A 78 -7.62 -5.78 -15.22
N GLY A 79 -6.37 -5.36 -15.32
CA GLY A 79 -5.80 -4.26 -14.53
C GLY A 79 -6.46 -2.93 -14.86
N ASP A 80 -6.55 -2.56 -16.14
CA ASP A 80 -7.21 -1.34 -16.61
C ASP A 80 -8.67 -1.28 -16.14
N ALA A 81 -9.40 -2.41 -16.29
CA ALA A 81 -10.79 -2.49 -15.87
C ALA A 81 -10.95 -2.36 -14.35
N LEU A 82 -10.04 -2.91 -13.54
CA LEU A 82 -10.06 -2.74 -12.08
C LEU A 82 -9.80 -1.29 -11.68
N LEU A 83 -8.83 -0.64 -12.31
CA LEU A 83 -8.52 0.77 -12.04
C LEU A 83 -9.74 1.65 -12.34
N ASN A 84 -10.37 1.49 -13.52
CA ASN A 84 -11.56 2.25 -13.86
C ASN A 84 -12.74 1.93 -12.92
N TYR A 85 -12.96 0.64 -12.63
CA TYR A 85 -14.06 0.21 -11.77
C TYR A 85 -13.90 0.65 -10.31
N ALA A 86 -12.65 0.89 -9.86
CA ALA A 86 -12.39 1.51 -8.56
C ALA A 86 -13.00 2.91 -8.48
N TYR A 87 -12.78 3.76 -9.50
CA TYR A 87 -13.39 5.09 -9.54
C TYR A 87 -14.91 5.05 -9.68
N GLU A 88 -15.45 4.18 -10.53
CA GLU A 88 -16.90 3.98 -10.63
C GLU A 88 -17.50 3.58 -9.27
N THR A 89 -16.79 2.75 -8.52
CA THR A 89 -17.23 2.31 -7.20
C THR A 89 -17.17 3.43 -6.18
N ALA A 90 -16.08 4.19 -6.11
CA ALA A 90 -15.95 5.33 -5.21
C ALA A 90 -16.97 6.44 -5.51
N CYS A 91 -17.30 6.68 -6.77
CA CYS A 91 -18.33 7.64 -7.18
C CYS A 91 -19.72 7.34 -6.60
N LYS A 92 -20.02 6.11 -6.19
CA LYS A 92 -21.29 5.78 -5.51
C LYS A 92 -21.48 6.56 -4.20
N ALA A 93 -20.39 6.96 -3.56
CA ALA A 93 -20.44 7.76 -2.33
C ALA A 93 -21.16 9.09 -2.50
N PHE A 94 -21.14 9.72 -3.68
CA PHE A 94 -21.86 10.97 -3.96
C PHE A 94 -23.39 10.84 -3.81
N GLY A 95 -23.93 9.63 -3.97
CA GLY A 95 -25.35 9.35 -3.79
C GLY A 95 -25.77 8.91 -2.39
N MET A 96 -24.84 8.89 -1.41
CA MET A 96 -25.14 8.32 -0.09
C MET A 96 -25.61 9.36 0.95
N GLY A 97 -25.79 10.65 0.54
CA GLY A 97 -26.37 11.68 1.40
C GLY A 97 -25.42 12.28 2.44
N GLU A 98 -24.13 12.06 2.30
CA GLU A 98 -23.08 12.61 3.15
C GLU A 98 -22.56 13.97 2.63
N ASP A 99 -21.62 14.59 3.38
CA ASP A 99 -20.98 15.84 2.95
C ASP A 99 -20.28 15.65 1.60
N ILE A 100 -20.81 16.29 0.57
CA ILE A 100 -20.32 16.22 -0.81
C ILE A 100 -18.89 16.77 -0.93
N HIS A 101 -18.50 17.74 -0.09
CA HIS A 101 -17.14 18.30 -0.10
C HIS A 101 -16.13 17.30 0.47
N ALA A 102 -16.49 16.58 1.53
CA ALA A 102 -15.67 15.50 2.07
C ALA A 102 -15.52 14.37 1.05
N VAL A 103 -16.60 13.94 0.38
CA VAL A 103 -16.55 12.93 -0.68
C VAL A 103 -15.67 13.39 -1.85
N ALA A 104 -15.80 14.65 -2.29
CA ALA A 104 -14.98 15.20 -3.37
C ALA A 104 -13.50 15.25 -2.98
N SER A 105 -13.18 15.69 -1.76
CA SER A 105 -11.79 15.71 -1.25
C SER A 105 -11.20 14.30 -1.17
N ALA A 106 -11.97 13.33 -0.69
CA ALA A 106 -11.56 11.92 -0.66
C ALA A 106 -11.32 11.37 -2.06
N MET A 107 -12.15 11.72 -3.05
CA MET A 107 -11.94 11.37 -4.46
C MET A 107 -10.66 11.98 -5.03
N CYS A 108 -10.33 13.23 -4.69
CA CYS A 108 -9.06 13.84 -5.09
C CYS A 108 -7.86 13.05 -4.57
N VAL A 109 -7.86 12.67 -3.29
CA VAL A 109 -6.80 11.84 -2.71
C VAL A 109 -6.72 10.48 -3.39
N LEU A 110 -7.87 9.82 -3.61
CA LEU A 110 -7.95 8.52 -4.30
C LEU A 110 -7.40 8.59 -5.73
N ALA A 111 -7.55 9.71 -6.42
CA ALA A 111 -7.07 9.90 -7.78
C ALA A 111 -5.58 10.29 -7.84
N GLN A 112 -5.10 11.10 -6.89
CA GLN A 112 -3.74 11.63 -6.89
C GLN A 112 -2.70 10.62 -6.42
N LYS A 113 -2.98 9.93 -5.30
CA LYS A 113 -2.00 9.05 -4.66
C LYS A 113 -1.60 7.81 -5.48
N PRO A 114 -2.47 7.19 -6.27
CA PRO A 114 -2.04 6.15 -7.21
C PRO A 114 -1.30 6.68 -8.45
N GLY A 115 -1.38 7.99 -8.71
CA GLY A 115 -0.96 8.64 -9.94
C GLY A 115 0.55 8.85 -10.10
N ILE A 116 0.88 9.78 -11.03
CA ILE A 116 2.26 10.07 -11.46
C ILE A 116 3.16 10.65 -10.36
N ASN A 117 2.58 11.31 -9.36
CA ASN A 117 3.28 11.83 -8.18
C ASN A 117 3.03 10.96 -6.93
N GLY A 118 2.78 9.67 -7.12
CA GLY A 118 2.53 8.69 -6.08
C GLY A 118 2.94 7.29 -6.56
N MET A 119 2.06 6.30 -6.43
CA MET A 119 2.39 4.90 -6.68
C MET A 119 3.00 4.64 -8.07
N ILE A 120 2.43 5.18 -9.14
CA ILE A 120 2.98 5.01 -10.50
C ILE A 120 4.34 5.69 -10.61
N GLY A 121 4.51 6.90 -10.05
CA GLY A 121 5.82 7.58 -10.04
C GLY A 121 6.89 6.78 -9.32
N GLY A 122 6.57 6.21 -8.16
CA GLY A 122 7.46 5.31 -7.45
C GLY A 122 7.81 4.05 -8.24
N GLN A 123 6.82 3.46 -8.92
CA GLN A 123 7.03 2.29 -9.78
C GLN A 123 7.94 2.59 -10.99
N VAL A 124 7.80 3.78 -11.60
CA VAL A 124 8.68 4.19 -12.72
C VAL A 124 10.13 4.23 -12.27
N VAL A 125 10.42 4.85 -11.12
CA VAL A 125 11.80 4.90 -10.59
C VAL A 125 12.31 3.50 -10.25
N ASP A 126 11.50 2.66 -9.64
CA ASP A 126 11.86 1.27 -9.31
C ASP A 126 12.25 0.48 -10.57
N VAL A 127 11.45 0.57 -11.63
CA VAL A 127 11.73 -0.10 -12.91
C VAL A 127 12.96 0.48 -13.61
N GLU A 128 13.11 1.81 -13.66
CA GLU A 128 14.25 2.45 -14.30
C GLU A 128 15.58 2.12 -13.61
N MET A 129 15.54 1.88 -12.31
CA MET A 129 16.72 1.60 -11.50
C MET A 129 17.01 0.10 -11.33
N THR A 130 16.18 -0.78 -11.85
CA THR A 130 16.43 -2.23 -11.81
C THR A 130 17.80 -2.55 -12.40
N GLY A 131 18.65 -3.25 -11.62
CA GLY A 131 20.02 -3.60 -12.01
C GLY A 131 21.02 -2.44 -12.01
N LYS A 132 20.67 -1.29 -11.44
CA LYS A 132 21.56 -0.13 -11.26
C LYS A 132 21.73 0.17 -9.78
N GLU A 133 22.79 0.94 -9.44
CA GLU A 133 22.94 1.48 -8.09
C GLU A 133 21.88 2.55 -7.82
N LEU A 134 21.10 2.36 -6.77
CA LEU A 134 20.17 3.39 -6.26
C LEU A 134 20.87 4.28 -5.24
N SER A 135 20.68 5.60 -5.35
CA SER A 135 20.99 6.49 -4.24
C SER A 135 19.97 6.30 -3.10
N LYS A 136 20.35 6.74 -1.90
CA LYS A 136 19.45 6.72 -0.75
C LYS A 136 18.15 7.48 -1.01
N GLU A 137 18.25 8.66 -1.61
CA GLU A 137 17.10 9.51 -1.95
C GLU A 137 16.15 8.83 -2.96
N GLN A 138 16.70 8.08 -3.92
CA GLN A 138 15.90 7.32 -4.87
C GLN A 138 15.20 6.14 -4.20
N LEU A 139 15.87 5.44 -3.29
CA LEU A 139 15.27 4.35 -2.52
C LEU A 139 14.12 4.86 -1.63
N GLU A 140 14.37 5.96 -0.89
CA GLU A 140 13.34 6.60 -0.07
C GLU A 140 12.15 7.03 -0.92
N TYR A 141 12.39 7.64 -2.09
CA TYR A 141 11.33 8.01 -3.02
C TYR A 141 10.50 6.81 -3.50
N VAL A 142 11.14 5.68 -3.82
CA VAL A 142 10.43 4.45 -4.19
C VAL A 142 9.55 3.97 -3.03
N TYR A 143 10.08 3.91 -1.81
CA TYR A 143 9.34 3.44 -0.64
C TYR A 143 8.14 4.32 -0.28
N GLU A 144 8.35 5.63 -0.29
CA GLU A 144 7.30 6.62 -0.02
C GLU A 144 6.18 6.55 -1.06
N ASN A 145 6.54 6.41 -2.34
CA ASN A 145 5.58 6.52 -3.42
C ASN A 145 5.01 5.16 -3.86
N LYS A 146 5.85 4.18 -4.21
CA LYS A 146 5.36 2.87 -4.69
C LYS A 146 4.48 2.17 -3.64
N THR A 147 4.90 2.18 -2.38
CA THR A 147 4.20 1.47 -1.29
C THR A 147 3.44 2.42 -0.38
N GLY A 148 4.09 3.52 0.04
CA GLY A 148 3.56 4.49 1.02
C GLY A 148 2.33 5.24 0.52
N ALA A 149 2.31 5.65 -0.76
CA ALA A 149 1.22 6.48 -1.30
C ALA A 149 -0.18 5.89 -1.09
N LEU A 150 -0.37 4.58 -1.26
CA LEU A 150 -1.67 3.94 -1.02
C LEU A 150 -2.00 3.77 0.47
N ILE A 151 -1.02 3.69 1.35
CA ILE A 151 -1.20 3.71 2.81
C ILE A 151 -1.65 5.11 3.23
N GLU A 152 -0.99 6.14 2.73
CA GLU A 152 -1.36 7.54 2.93
C GLU A 152 -2.78 7.81 2.44
N ALA A 153 -3.10 7.40 1.20
CA ALA A 153 -4.45 7.53 0.66
C ALA A 153 -5.50 6.90 1.59
N SER A 154 -5.23 5.69 2.07
CA SER A 154 -6.16 4.97 2.95
C SER A 154 -6.46 5.75 4.22
N MET A 155 -5.43 6.19 4.94
CA MET A 155 -5.61 6.89 6.20
C MET A 155 -6.18 8.30 6.02
N MET A 156 -5.71 9.05 5.00
CA MET A 156 -6.24 10.38 4.69
C MET A 156 -7.72 10.33 4.30
N ILE A 157 -8.13 9.41 3.44
CA ILE A 157 -9.53 9.24 3.04
C ILE A 157 -10.41 8.93 4.25
N GLY A 158 -9.95 8.05 5.15
CA GLY A 158 -10.66 7.74 6.38
C GLY A 158 -10.90 9.00 7.24
N ALA A 159 -9.86 9.81 7.47
CA ALA A 159 -9.96 11.05 8.23
C ALA A 159 -10.89 12.09 7.56
N ILE A 160 -10.74 12.30 6.25
CA ILE A 160 -11.53 13.25 5.46
C ILE A 160 -13.03 12.90 5.53
N LEU A 161 -13.38 11.64 5.26
CA LEU A 161 -14.78 11.21 5.28
C LEU A 161 -15.41 11.26 6.66
N ALA A 162 -14.60 11.20 7.73
CA ALA A 162 -15.05 11.38 9.09
C ALA A 162 -15.18 12.87 9.50
N GLY A 163 -14.90 13.82 8.60
CA GLY A 163 -15.02 15.25 8.87
C GLY A 163 -13.83 15.85 9.61
N ALA A 164 -12.65 15.24 9.55
CA ALA A 164 -11.44 15.83 10.12
C ALA A 164 -11.07 17.13 9.40
N ASP A 165 -10.62 18.13 10.16
CA ASP A 165 -10.10 19.38 9.60
C ASP A 165 -8.74 19.18 8.88
N GLU A 166 -8.33 20.17 8.10
CA GLU A 166 -7.09 20.09 7.29
C GLU A 166 -5.85 19.83 8.15
N ALA A 167 -5.77 20.39 9.35
CA ALA A 167 -4.63 20.19 10.25
C ALA A 167 -4.53 18.74 10.73
N LYS A 168 -5.68 18.11 11.03
CA LYS A 168 -5.74 16.69 11.39
C LYS A 168 -5.41 15.78 10.19
N VAL A 169 -5.93 16.11 9.00
CA VAL A 169 -5.60 15.36 7.78
C VAL A 169 -4.10 15.44 7.48
N ALA A 170 -3.47 16.61 7.64
CA ALA A 170 -2.04 16.78 7.49
C ALA A 170 -1.23 15.96 8.52
N ALA A 171 -1.69 15.90 9.78
CA ALA A 171 -1.09 15.07 10.81
C ALA A 171 -1.22 13.57 10.47
N VAL A 172 -2.40 13.14 10.01
CA VAL A 172 -2.63 11.76 9.54
C VAL A 172 -1.73 11.41 8.36
N HIS A 173 -1.57 12.32 7.40
CA HIS A 173 -0.67 12.12 6.26
C HIS A 173 0.76 11.83 6.73
N LYS A 174 1.29 12.64 7.66
CA LYS A 174 2.65 12.43 8.20
C LYS A 174 2.79 11.08 8.90
N ILE A 175 1.81 10.71 9.72
CA ILE A 175 1.80 9.39 10.38
C ILE A 175 1.73 8.26 9.36
N ALA A 176 0.91 8.42 8.32
CA ALA A 176 0.75 7.42 7.28
C ALA A 176 2.03 7.22 6.44
N SER A 177 2.78 8.29 6.19
CA SER A 177 4.11 8.24 5.55
C SER A 177 5.09 7.42 6.40
N ASP A 178 5.17 7.72 7.72
CA ASP A 178 6.02 6.95 8.65
C ASP A 178 5.62 5.47 8.70
N VAL A 179 4.31 5.16 8.67
CA VAL A 179 3.80 3.77 8.62
C VAL A 179 4.17 3.09 7.31
N GLY A 180 4.06 3.79 6.17
CA GLY A 180 4.43 3.26 4.85
C GLY A 180 5.91 2.90 4.77
N MET A 181 6.77 3.79 5.23
CA MET A 181 8.21 3.56 5.30
C MET A 181 8.55 2.38 6.23
N ALA A 182 7.99 2.34 7.44
CA ALA A 182 8.22 1.25 8.37
C ALA A 182 7.72 -0.10 7.83
N PHE A 183 6.62 -0.10 7.09
CA PHE A 183 6.08 -1.30 6.45
C PHE A 183 7.06 -1.86 5.41
N GLN A 184 7.62 -1.00 4.55
CA GLN A 184 8.57 -1.42 3.52
C GLN A 184 9.89 -1.90 4.14
N ILE A 185 10.44 -1.18 5.13
CA ILE A 185 11.65 -1.62 5.84
C ILE A 185 11.42 -2.96 6.55
N GLN A 186 10.23 -3.18 7.10
CA GLN A 186 9.88 -4.48 7.71
C GLN A 186 9.82 -5.60 6.67
N ASP A 187 9.35 -5.32 5.46
CA ASP A 187 9.35 -6.30 4.36
C ASP A 187 10.78 -6.68 3.96
N ASP A 188 11.69 -5.70 3.86
CA ASP A 188 13.13 -5.94 3.60
C ASP A 188 13.78 -6.79 4.69
N ILE A 189 13.49 -6.49 5.97
CA ILE A 189 13.98 -7.29 7.10
C ILE A 189 13.49 -8.74 7.01
N LEU A 190 12.23 -8.93 6.64
CA LEU A 190 11.64 -10.28 6.50
C LEU A 190 12.21 -11.03 5.30
N ASP A 191 12.56 -10.34 4.21
CA ASP A 191 13.21 -10.98 3.07
C ASP A 191 14.59 -11.55 3.45
N VAL A 192 15.35 -10.85 4.30
CA VAL A 192 16.69 -11.28 4.75
C VAL A 192 16.63 -12.31 5.88
N CYS A 193 15.72 -12.16 6.86
CA CYS A 193 15.72 -12.92 8.12
C CYS A 193 14.49 -13.82 8.29
N GLY A 194 13.55 -13.80 7.35
CA GLY A 194 12.28 -14.51 7.47
C GLY A 194 12.44 -16.03 7.25
N ASP A 195 11.44 -16.77 7.70
CA ASP A 195 11.28 -18.18 7.36
C ASP A 195 10.42 -18.29 6.10
N SER A 196 11.00 -18.82 5.02
CA SER A 196 10.32 -18.95 3.72
C SER A 196 9.02 -19.76 3.81
N ALA A 197 8.92 -20.70 4.74
CA ALA A 197 7.69 -21.47 4.99
C ALA A 197 6.56 -20.61 5.58
N LEU A 198 6.91 -19.60 6.40
CA LEU A 198 5.95 -18.67 6.99
C LEU A 198 5.59 -17.50 6.06
N LEU A 199 6.54 -17.09 5.20
CA LEU A 199 6.35 -15.95 4.29
C LEU A 199 5.60 -16.34 3.01
N GLY A 200 5.60 -17.62 2.63
CA GLY A 200 4.99 -18.10 1.38
C GLY A 200 5.71 -17.63 0.10
N LYS A 201 6.93 -17.08 0.25
CA LYS A 201 7.85 -16.70 -0.84
C LYS A 201 9.29 -17.06 -0.45
N PRO A 202 10.22 -17.26 -1.42
CA PRO A 202 11.64 -17.42 -1.11
C PRO A 202 12.17 -16.23 -0.33
N THR A 203 13.09 -16.47 0.60
CA THR A 203 13.91 -15.43 1.24
C THR A 203 15.10 -15.08 0.35
N LEU A 204 15.70 -13.91 0.55
CA LEU A 204 16.81 -13.36 -0.25
C LEU A 204 16.44 -13.11 -1.73
N SER A 205 15.15 -12.99 -2.04
CA SER A 205 14.69 -12.74 -3.39
C SER A 205 15.13 -11.36 -3.91
N ASP A 206 15.23 -10.38 -3.03
CA ASP A 206 15.72 -9.04 -3.39
C ASP A 206 17.22 -9.06 -3.73
N GLU A 207 18.03 -9.84 -3.00
CA GLU A 207 19.47 -10.04 -3.30
C GLU A 207 19.67 -10.78 -4.62
N GLU A 208 18.92 -11.86 -4.87
CA GLU A 208 18.94 -12.63 -6.13
C GLU A 208 18.55 -11.77 -7.33
N ASN A 209 17.63 -10.83 -7.16
CA ASN A 209 17.20 -9.88 -8.18
C ASN A 209 18.10 -8.63 -8.27
N GLY A 210 19.18 -8.54 -7.45
CA GLY A 210 20.09 -7.40 -7.42
C GLY A 210 19.42 -6.11 -6.96
N LYS A 211 18.34 -6.18 -6.16
CA LYS A 211 17.63 -5.01 -5.63
C LYS A 211 18.40 -4.42 -4.45
N VAL A 212 18.54 -3.11 -4.46
CA VAL A 212 19.04 -2.34 -3.32
C VAL A 212 17.87 -2.11 -2.36
N THR A 213 18.05 -2.47 -1.08
CA THR A 213 17.03 -2.35 -0.03
C THR A 213 17.54 -1.47 1.11
N TYR A 214 16.65 -1.08 2.04
CA TYR A 214 17.06 -0.33 3.23
C TYR A 214 18.07 -1.12 4.07
N VAL A 215 17.90 -2.45 4.15
CA VAL A 215 18.81 -3.35 4.86
C VAL A 215 20.21 -3.39 4.22
N THR A 216 20.29 -3.36 2.88
CA THR A 216 21.60 -3.37 2.19
C THR A 216 22.36 -2.05 2.37
N ILE A 217 21.66 -0.91 2.50
CA ILE A 217 22.30 0.41 2.70
C ILE A 217 22.67 0.65 4.17
N HIS A 218 21.76 0.35 5.10
CA HIS A 218 21.88 0.73 6.52
C HIS A 218 22.25 -0.42 7.45
N GLY A 219 22.15 -1.66 6.95
CA GLY A 219 22.33 -2.87 7.75
C GLY A 219 21.08 -3.23 8.57
N ILE A 220 21.03 -4.51 8.99
CA ILE A 220 19.87 -5.10 9.66
C ILE A 220 19.53 -4.46 11.00
N ASP A 221 20.55 -4.09 11.79
CA ASP A 221 20.35 -3.54 13.14
C ASP A 221 19.77 -2.12 13.10
N GLU A 222 20.19 -1.30 12.16
CA GLU A 222 19.63 0.05 11.98
C GLU A 222 18.21 -0.03 11.42
N SER A 223 17.96 -0.90 10.46
CA SER A 223 16.62 -1.17 9.92
C SER A 223 15.64 -1.59 11.02
N ARG A 224 16.05 -2.50 11.91
CA ARG A 224 15.23 -2.90 13.07
C ARG A 224 14.96 -1.75 14.04
N ARG A 225 15.93 -0.85 14.27
CA ARG A 225 15.73 0.33 15.13
C ARG A 225 14.70 1.30 14.54
N TYR A 226 14.66 1.42 13.22
CA TYR A 226 13.68 2.28 12.55
C TYR A 226 12.26 1.76 12.75
N VAL A 227 12.04 0.47 12.56
CA VAL A 227 10.71 -0.16 12.66
C VAL A 227 10.23 -0.29 14.10
N VAL A 228 11.15 -0.50 15.06
CA VAL A 228 10.82 -0.63 16.50
C VAL A 228 11.35 0.59 17.25
N PRO A 229 10.52 1.58 17.60
CA PRO A 229 10.96 2.72 18.38
C PRO A 229 11.57 2.28 19.71
N SER A 230 12.87 2.51 19.90
CA SER A 230 13.67 2.04 21.04
C SER A 230 13.60 2.94 22.27
N ALA A 231 12.50 3.67 22.55
CA ALA A 231 12.38 4.41 23.79
C ALA A 231 10.95 4.43 24.36
N PRO A 232 10.76 4.01 25.62
CA PRO A 232 9.55 4.33 26.37
C PRO A 232 9.60 5.83 26.72
N GLY A 233 9.00 6.70 25.91
CA GLY A 233 8.98 8.15 26.17
C GLY A 233 8.56 9.02 25.00
N LYS A 234 8.71 8.58 23.77
CA LYS A 234 8.03 9.20 22.63
C LYS A 234 6.79 8.36 22.30
N ARG A 235 5.78 8.45 23.14
CA ARG A 235 4.45 7.96 22.82
C ARG A 235 3.91 8.81 21.68
N PHE A 236 3.64 8.18 20.54
CA PHE A 236 2.46 8.58 19.80
C PHE A 236 1.29 8.31 20.74
N ASP A 237 0.67 9.37 21.27
CA ASP A 237 -0.55 9.26 22.06
C ASP A 237 -1.70 8.88 21.12
N GLY A 238 -1.89 7.60 20.88
CA GLY A 238 -2.98 7.05 20.10
C GLY A 238 -2.75 5.57 19.80
N ASP A 239 -3.78 4.78 19.89
CA ASP A 239 -3.83 3.32 19.77
C ASP A 239 -3.33 2.71 18.43
N ILE A 240 -2.66 3.49 17.58
CA ILE A 240 -2.07 3.04 16.30
C ILE A 240 -0.99 1.96 16.50
N LYS A 241 -0.34 1.91 17.68
CA LYS A 241 0.59 0.81 18.04
C LYS A 241 -0.05 -0.58 18.07
N ALA A 242 -1.33 -0.67 18.38
CA ALA A 242 -2.05 -1.94 18.45
C ALA A 242 -2.31 -2.51 17.04
N VAL A 243 -2.59 -1.66 16.06
CA VAL A 243 -2.90 -2.09 14.67
C VAL A 243 -1.67 -2.61 13.94
N SER A 244 -0.51 -1.95 14.11
CA SER A 244 0.74 -2.36 13.44
C SER A 244 1.30 -3.68 14.00
N TYR A 245 1.31 -3.87 15.33
CA TYR A 245 2.02 -4.98 15.96
C TYR A 245 1.21 -6.27 16.08
N THR A 246 -0.10 -6.20 16.27
CA THR A 246 -0.96 -7.38 16.42
C THR A 246 -1.34 -8.02 15.07
N HIS A 247 -1.43 -7.27 13.99
CA HIS A 247 -1.79 -7.80 12.67
C HIS A 247 -0.60 -8.29 11.83
N LEU A 248 0.62 -7.82 12.13
CA LEU A 248 1.84 -8.37 11.51
C LEU A 248 2.26 -9.72 12.10
N ARG A 249 1.72 -10.08 13.29
CA ARG A 249 2.04 -11.33 13.99
C ARG A 249 0.99 -12.44 13.85
N ALA A 250 -0.14 -12.15 13.25
CA ALA A 250 -1.21 -13.12 13.04
C ALA A 250 -1.24 -13.58 11.58
N HIS A 251 -0.30 -14.41 11.21
CA HIS A 251 -0.24 -15.45 10.16
C HIS A 251 1.17 -15.66 9.65
#